data_31bbc23a56d8906f20905f1d0ba5dba1
#
_entry.id   31bbc23a56d8906f20905f1d0ba5dba1
#
_cell.length_a   1.000
_cell.length_b   1.000
_cell.length_c   1.000
_cell.angle_alpha   90.00
_cell.angle_beta   90.00
_cell.angle_gamma   90.00
#
_symmetry.space_group_name_H-M   'P 1'
#
loop_
_entity.id
_entity.type
_entity.pdbx_description
1 polymer ?
#
loop_
_entity_poly.entity_id
_entity_poly.type
_entity_poly.pdbx_seq_one_letter_code
_entity_poly.pdbx_strand_id
1 'polypeptide(L)'
;RVAIRTMEDVFRDATPEQIAEGIFLGNRVGENCTGRLSIFADHHLPEGEEVFTNKENDNRIINAALFLQKKYANRTVALVTKDINMRLKAKGAGLKRVEDYRTDQLIDDIRLLAKGFQTIEGQFWDQVGECESVSSGRDVFHWVDENLLPNTHVNQYLIDDSDNFAGRVHGRDGGRLQIKDLGWERLMGRHAWGVNPKNIYQAMALDALLDPTLDLVILTGPAGSGKTLLAMAAALELVIERGIFERII
;
A
#
# COMPACT_ATOMS: atom_id res chain seq x y z
N ARG A 1 16.30 0.41 4.83
CA ARG A 1 17.47 0.34 5.74
C ARG A 1 18.57 -0.58 5.20
N VAL A 2 18.28 -1.75 4.63
CA VAL A 2 19.29 -2.68 4.06
C VAL A 2 20.06 -2.01 2.92
N ALA A 3 19.39 -1.43 1.93
CA ALA A 3 20.04 -0.80 0.77
C ALA A 3 20.99 0.35 1.17
N ILE A 4 20.64 1.16 2.17
CA ILE A 4 21.51 2.24 2.66
C ILE A 4 22.77 1.68 3.29
N ARG A 5 22.66 0.63 4.12
CA ARG A 5 23.84 -0.03 4.72
C ARG A 5 24.74 -0.65 3.66
N THR A 6 24.16 -1.27 2.64
CA THR A 6 24.94 -1.83 1.52
C THR A 6 25.71 -0.72 0.78
N MET A 7 25.12 0.47 0.57
CA MET A 7 25.82 1.62 -0.01
C MET A 7 26.94 2.12 0.91
N GLU A 8 26.69 2.23 2.21
CA GLU A 8 27.73 2.62 3.19
C GLU A 8 28.89 1.62 3.17
N ASP A 9 28.61 0.33 3.10
CA ASP A 9 29.66 -0.70 3.02
C ASP A 9 30.49 -0.62 1.73
N VAL A 10 29.87 -0.25 0.60
CA VAL A 10 30.57 -0.09 -0.68
C VAL A 10 31.51 1.11 -0.64
N PHE A 11 31.13 2.21 0.04
CA PHE A 11 31.89 3.45 0.07
C PHE A 11 32.80 3.62 1.31
N ARG A 12 32.77 2.67 2.26
CA ARG A 12 33.42 2.80 3.59
C ARG A 12 34.85 3.29 3.54
N ASP A 13 35.67 2.74 2.65
CA ASP A 13 37.11 3.03 2.57
C ASP A 13 37.49 3.78 1.29
N ALA A 14 36.50 4.39 0.61
CA ALA A 14 36.71 5.02 -0.68
C ALA A 14 37.04 6.51 -0.56
N THR A 15 37.99 6.99 -1.35
CA THR A 15 38.26 8.44 -1.46
C THR A 15 37.18 9.14 -2.29
N PRO A 16 37.01 10.48 -2.14
CA PRO A 16 36.07 11.26 -2.96
C PRO A 16 36.25 11.06 -4.47
N GLU A 17 37.50 10.95 -4.93
CA GLU A 17 37.84 10.75 -6.34
C GLU A 17 37.38 9.37 -6.81
N GLN A 18 37.60 8.32 -6.00
CA GLN A 18 37.15 6.96 -6.28
C GLN A 18 35.64 6.87 -6.32
N ILE A 19 34.93 7.58 -5.43
CA ILE A 19 33.46 7.65 -5.42
C ILE A 19 32.93 8.30 -6.70
N ALA A 20 33.57 9.38 -7.16
CA ALA A 20 33.19 10.08 -8.39
C ALA A 20 33.45 9.23 -9.65
N GLU A 21 34.58 8.49 -9.72
CA GLU A 21 34.90 7.57 -10.82
C GLU A 21 34.04 6.31 -10.82
N GLY A 22 33.53 5.94 -9.67
CA GLY A 22 32.69 4.76 -9.45
C GLY A 22 33.44 3.52 -8.98
N ILE A 23 32.93 2.94 -7.91
CA ILE A 23 33.46 1.73 -7.28
C ILE A 23 32.82 0.50 -7.90
N PHE A 24 33.65 -0.46 -8.26
CA PHE A 24 33.17 -1.73 -8.80
C PHE A 24 32.42 -2.55 -7.74
N LEU A 25 31.20 -2.96 -8.07
CA LEU A 25 30.32 -3.64 -7.12
C LEU A 25 30.72 -5.11 -6.90
N GLY A 26 31.14 -5.80 -7.96
CA GLY A 26 31.58 -7.21 -7.89
C GLY A 26 30.56 -8.08 -7.16
N ASN A 27 31.04 -9.01 -6.35
CA ASN A 27 30.20 -9.93 -5.57
C ASN A 27 29.60 -9.29 -4.30
N ARG A 28 29.83 -8.01 -4.03
CA ARG A 28 29.30 -7.33 -2.82
C ARG A 28 27.79 -7.14 -2.83
N VAL A 29 27.17 -7.09 -4.02
CA VAL A 29 25.73 -6.79 -4.19
C VAL A 29 24.98 -7.96 -4.83
N GLY A 30 25.66 -8.94 -5.39
CA GLY A 30 25.07 -10.14 -6.01
C GLY A 30 26.09 -10.89 -6.86
N GLU A 31 25.83 -12.15 -7.14
CA GLU A 31 26.67 -12.95 -8.01
C GLU A 31 26.75 -12.34 -9.43
N ASN A 32 27.96 -12.18 -9.95
CA ASN A 32 28.24 -11.64 -11.28
C ASN A 32 27.84 -10.18 -11.54
N CYS A 33 27.77 -9.34 -10.53
CA CYS A 33 27.53 -7.90 -10.72
C CYS A 33 28.76 -7.25 -11.34
N THR A 34 28.66 -6.76 -12.58
CA THR A 34 29.72 -6.03 -13.32
C THR A 34 29.58 -4.50 -13.24
N GLY A 35 28.61 -4.02 -12.49
CA GLY A 35 28.28 -2.60 -12.35
C GLY A 35 29.30 -1.83 -11.50
N ARG A 36 29.30 -0.51 -11.68
CA ARG A 36 29.99 0.45 -10.81
C ARG A 36 28.97 1.37 -10.17
N LEU A 37 29.21 1.75 -8.92
CA LEU A 37 28.42 2.72 -8.18
C LEU A 37 29.23 3.99 -8.01
N SER A 38 28.66 5.13 -8.41
CA SER A 38 29.28 6.46 -8.25
C SER A 38 28.27 7.46 -7.68
N ILE A 39 28.78 8.50 -7.04
CA ILE A 39 27.97 9.64 -6.60
C ILE A 39 28.34 10.83 -7.47
N PHE A 40 27.35 11.37 -8.17
CA PHE A 40 27.49 12.59 -8.94
C PHE A 40 26.98 13.78 -8.12
N ALA A 41 27.91 14.62 -7.66
CA ALA A 41 27.57 15.81 -6.89
C ALA A 41 27.43 17.04 -7.81
N ASP A 42 26.74 18.09 -7.35
CA ASP A 42 26.46 19.30 -8.15
C ASP A 42 27.71 20.01 -8.69
N HIS A 43 28.82 20.02 -7.93
CA HIS A 43 30.06 20.64 -8.38
C HIS A 43 30.69 19.93 -9.59
N HIS A 44 30.19 18.78 -9.99
CA HIS A 44 30.60 18.12 -11.23
C HIS A 44 29.85 18.62 -12.46
N LEU A 45 28.82 19.45 -12.28
CA LEU A 45 28.08 20.08 -13.38
C LEU A 45 28.77 21.44 -13.69
N PRO A 46 29.29 21.65 -14.91
CA PRO A 46 29.87 22.92 -15.29
C PRO A 46 28.86 24.06 -15.27
N GLU A 47 29.29 25.25 -14.88
CA GLU A 47 28.43 26.45 -14.94
C GLU A 47 27.95 26.70 -16.38
N GLY A 48 26.68 27.01 -16.55
CA GLY A 48 26.05 27.28 -17.85
C GLY A 48 25.55 26.04 -18.62
N GLU A 49 25.76 24.84 -18.13
CA GLU A 49 25.21 23.62 -18.72
C GLU A 49 23.82 23.27 -18.18
N GLU A 50 23.28 24.10 -17.31
CA GLU A 50 21.96 23.89 -16.69
C GLU A 50 20.81 24.21 -17.66
N VAL A 51 19.87 23.27 -17.82
CA VAL A 51 18.62 23.51 -18.56
C VAL A 51 17.57 24.17 -17.67
N PHE A 52 17.56 23.82 -16.39
CA PHE A 52 16.71 24.43 -15.38
C PHE A 52 17.55 25.25 -14.41
N THR A 53 17.29 26.56 -14.34
CA THR A 53 17.99 27.49 -13.45
C THR A 53 17.48 27.52 -12.02
N ASN A 54 16.25 27.01 -11.80
CA ASN A 54 15.68 26.89 -10.45
C ASN A 54 16.36 25.72 -9.70
N LYS A 55 16.85 26.02 -8.47
CA LYS A 55 17.60 25.09 -7.61
C LYS A 55 16.75 24.04 -6.87
N GLU A 56 15.57 23.74 -7.35
CA GLU A 56 14.80 22.59 -6.85
C GLU A 56 15.57 21.28 -7.07
N ASN A 57 15.49 20.35 -6.11
CA ASN A 57 16.23 19.09 -6.16
C ASN A 57 15.96 18.29 -7.43
N ASP A 58 14.70 18.24 -7.88
CA ASP A 58 14.31 17.54 -9.11
C ASP A 58 15.01 18.10 -10.34
N ASN A 59 15.06 19.43 -10.44
CA ASN A 59 15.72 20.12 -11.54
C ASN A 59 17.23 19.87 -11.56
N ARG A 60 17.86 19.82 -10.37
CA ARG A 60 19.30 19.51 -10.24
C ARG A 60 19.58 18.07 -10.73
N ILE A 61 18.74 17.10 -10.37
CA ILE A 61 18.89 15.72 -10.81
C ILE A 61 18.67 15.61 -12.33
N ILE A 62 17.67 16.31 -12.88
CA ILE A 62 17.42 16.30 -14.32
C ILE A 62 18.58 16.95 -15.07
N ASN A 63 19.11 18.10 -14.61
CA ASN A 63 20.29 18.76 -15.19
C ASN A 63 21.50 17.81 -15.22
N ALA A 64 21.78 17.13 -14.09
CA ALA A 64 22.85 16.14 -14.01
C ALA A 64 22.65 14.99 -15.03
N ALA A 65 21.44 14.45 -15.16
CA ALA A 65 21.15 13.40 -16.12
C ALA A 65 21.33 13.85 -17.59
N LEU A 66 20.90 15.09 -17.91
CA LEU A 66 21.08 15.68 -19.24
C LEU A 66 22.56 15.94 -19.56
N PHE A 67 23.32 16.45 -18.59
CA PHE A 67 24.76 16.62 -18.73
C PHE A 67 25.45 15.27 -18.97
N LEU A 68 25.14 14.25 -18.17
CA LEU A 68 25.68 12.91 -18.35
C LEU A 68 25.33 12.31 -19.72
N GLN A 69 24.12 12.57 -20.22
CA GLN A 69 23.68 12.14 -21.57
C GLN A 69 24.54 12.77 -22.67
N LYS A 70 24.89 14.05 -22.53
CA LYS A 70 25.82 14.71 -23.45
C LYS A 70 27.24 14.18 -23.32
N LYS A 71 27.75 14.07 -22.08
CA LYS A 71 29.12 13.64 -21.79
C LYS A 71 29.39 12.21 -22.26
N TYR A 72 28.40 11.32 -22.13
CA TYR A 72 28.53 9.91 -22.50
C TYR A 72 27.68 9.55 -23.72
N ALA A 73 27.92 10.23 -24.84
CA ALA A 73 27.14 10.07 -26.07
C ALA A 73 27.06 8.60 -26.57
N ASN A 74 28.06 7.78 -26.24
CA ASN A 74 28.13 6.35 -26.62
C ASN A 74 27.46 5.42 -25.59
N ARG A 75 26.81 5.96 -24.54
CA ARG A 75 26.14 5.17 -23.51
C ARG A 75 24.70 5.62 -23.38
N THR A 76 23.83 4.70 -22.99
CA THR A 76 22.47 5.03 -22.62
C THR A 76 22.45 5.55 -21.18
N VAL A 77 22.06 6.80 -21.00
CA VAL A 77 21.78 7.37 -19.67
C VAL A 77 20.28 7.26 -19.42
N ALA A 78 19.89 6.62 -18.33
CA ALA A 78 18.52 6.47 -17.90
C ALA A 78 18.30 7.12 -16.53
N LEU A 79 17.27 7.95 -16.42
CA LEU A 79 16.77 8.44 -15.13
C LEU A 79 15.72 7.46 -14.63
N VAL A 80 15.92 6.90 -13.44
CA VAL A 80 14.98 5.99 -12.79
C VAL A 80 14.41 6.69 -11.56
N THR A 81 13.10 6.92 -11.53
CA THR A 81 12.43 7.60 -10.41
C THR A 81 10.96 7.20 -10.34
N LYS A 82 10.39 7.17 -9.12
CA LYS A 82 8.94 7.00 -8.89
C LYS A 82 8.13 8.26 -9.14
N ASP A 83 8.75 9.42 -9.08
CA ASP A 83 8.06 10.70 -9.26
C ASP A 83 7.63 10.89 -10.72
N ILE A 84 6.31 10.93 -10.94
CA ILE A 84 5.69 11.12 -12.25
C ILE A 84 6.03 12.49 -12.84
N ASN A 85 6.00 13.55 -12.00
CA ASN A 85 6.26 14.91 -12.46
C ASN A 85 7.73 15.06 -12.91
N MET A 86 8.66 14.47 -12.12
CA MET A 86 10.06 14.42 -12.48
C MET A 86 10.29 13.66 -13.79
N ARG A 87 9.59 12.54 -14.02
CA ARG A 87 9.68 11.79 -15.29
C ARG A 87 9.19 12.62 -16.48
N LEU A 88 8.05 13.32 -16.33
CA LEU A 88 7.50 14.16 -17.39
C LEU A 88 8.41 15.36 -17.69
N LYS A 89 8.93 16.05 -16.65
CA LYS A 89 9.89 17.15 -16.81
C LYS A 89 11.15 16.68 -17.53
N ALA A 90 11.72 15.54 -17.14
CA ALA A 90 12.94 15.00 -17.74
C ALA A 90 12.75 14.64 -19.21
N LYS A 91 11.63 14.03 -19.59
CA LYS A 91 11.27 13.75 -20.99
C LYS A 91 11.10 15.04 -21.78
N GLY A 92 10.37 16.02 -21.22
CA GLY A 92 10.17 17.33 -21.84
C GLY A 92 11.50 18.09 -22.07
N ALA A 93 12.47 17.92 -21.19
CA ALA A 93 13.81 18.50 -21.31
C ALA A 93 14.74 17.75 -22.29
N GLY A 94 14.30 16.65 -22.91
CA GLY A 94 15.04 15.93 -23.92
C GLY A 94 15.89 14.75 -23.42
N LEU A 95 15.64 14.27 -22.19
CA LEU A 95 16.27 13.04 -21.71
C LEU A 95 15.68 11.83 -22.44
N LYS A 96 16.53 11.05 -23.12
CA LYS A 96 16.12 9.99 -24.04
C LYS A 96 15.48 8.80 -23.32
N ARG A 97 15.95 8.48 -22.09
CA ARG A 97 15.45 7.32 -21.33
C ARG A 97 15.09 7.71 -19.91
N VAL A 98 13.82 7.56 -19.61
CA VAL A 98 13.26 7.85 -18.28
C VAL A 98 12.35 6.69 -17.89
N GLU A 99 12.64 6.06 -16.77
CA GLU A 99 12.00 4.82 -16.35
C GLU A 99 11.37 4.97 -14.96
N ASP A 100 10.34 4.15 -14.73
CA ASP A 100 9.75 3.96 -13.42
C ASP A 100 10.55 2.90 -12.64
N TYR A 101 10.77 3.14 -11.34
CA TYR A 101 11.34 2.13 -10.46
C TYR A 101 10.25 1.12 -10.06
N ARG A 102 10.26 -0.06 -10.68
CA ARG A 102 9.21 -1.08 -10.53
C ARG A 102 9.57 -2.24 -9.61
N THR A 103 10.85 -2.37 -9.24
CA THR A 103 11.36 -3.57 -8.53
C THR A 103 10.80 -3.76 -7.12
N ASP A 104 10.17 -2.74 -6.53
CA ASP A 104 9.52 -2.82 -5.23
C ASP A 104 7.99 -3.02 -5.31
N GLN A 105 7.44 -3.11 -6.50
CA GLN A 105 6.04 -3.47 -6.68
C GLN A 105 5.90 -4.99 -6.58
N LEU A 106 5.47 -5.47 -5.42
CA LEU A 106 5.12 -6.88 -5.22
C LEU A 106 3.86 -7.26 -5.99
N ILE A 107 2.99 -6.28 -6.27
CA ILE A 107 1.72 -6.45 -6.99
C ILE A 107 1.56 -5.26 -7.93
N ASP A 108 1.52 -5.52 -9.23
CA ASP A 108 1.37 -4.50 -10.27
C ASP A 108 -0.05 -3.89 -10.31
N ASP A 109 -1.04 -4.64 -9.82
CA ASP A 109 -2.44 -4.22 -9.80
C ASP A 109 -3.07 -4.49 -8.43
N ILE A 110 -3.46 -3.43 -7.72
CA ILE A 110 -4.15 -3.52 -6.43
C ILE A 110 -5.48 -4.31 -6.52
N ARG A 111 -6.06 -4.43 -7.73
CA ARG A 111 -7.26 -5.23 -7.99
C ARG A 111 -7.02 -6.74 -7.88
N LEU A 112 -5.75 -7.17 -7.92
CA LEU A 112 -5.35 -8.57 -7.69
C LEU A 112 -5.29 -8.93 -6.20
N LEU A 113 -5.32 -7.95 -5.31
CA LEU A 113 -5.45 -8.21 -3.87
C LEU A 113 -6.85 -8.74 -3.56
N ALA A 114 -6.91 -9.66 -2.60
CA ALA A 114 -8.19 -10.12 -2.09
C ALA A 114 -9.03 -8.92 -1.63
N LYS A 115 -10.29 -8.87 -2.07
CA LYS A 115 -11.22 -7.85 -1.61
C LYS A 115 -11.52 -8.10 -0.13
N GLY A 116 -11.64 -7.03 0.64
CA GLY A 116 -12.03 -7.11 2.05
C GLY A 116 -13.47 -7.60 2.26
N PHE A 117 -14.22 -7.84 1.19
CA PHE A 117 -15.59 -8.37 1.24
C PHE A 117 -15.88 -9.28 0.05
N GLN A 118 -16.87 -10.15 0.22
CA GLN A 118 -17.45 -10.99 -0.82
C GLN A 118 -18.97 -10.81 -0.78
N THR A 119 -19.56 -10.61 -1.95
CA THR A 119 -21.02 -10.60 -2.12
C THR A 119 -21.49 -11.99 -2.51
N ILE A 120 -22.48 -12.49 -1.79
CA ILE A 120 -23.12 -13.79 -2.00
C ILE A 120 -24.38 -13.55 -2.83
N GLU A 121 -24.53 -14.26 -3.94
CA GLU A 121 -25.71 -14.16 -4.78
C GLU A 121 -26.91 -14.80 -4.07
N GLY A 122 -28.05 -14.11 -4.03
CA GLY A 122 -29.24 -14.54 -3.33
C GLY A 122 -29.14 -14.39 -1.80
N GLN A 123 -29.83 -15.22 -1.07
CA GLN A 123 -29.79 -15.19 0.40
C GLN A 123 -28.65 -16.07 0.93
N PHE A 124 -27.93 -15.55 1.91
CA PHE A 124 -26.83 -16.29 2.56
C PHE A 124 -27.29 -17.65 3.09
N TRP A 125 -28.46 -17.68 3.75
CA TRP A 125 -28.99 -18.89 4.37
C TRP A 125 -29.41 -19.97 3.37
N ASP A 126 -29.78 -19.58 2.16
CA ASP A 126 -30.12 -20.54 1.08
C ASP A 126 -28.86 -21.25 0.57
N GLN A 127 -27.70 -20.57 0.60
CA GLN A 127 -26.42 -21.16 0.17
C GLN A 127 -25.78 -22.06 1.22
N VAL A 128 -25.79 -21.63 2.48
CA VAL A 128 -25.09 -22.35 3.55
C VAL A 128 -25.96 -23.43 4.22
N GLY A 129 -27.28 -23.34 4.05
CA GLY A 129 -28.24 -24.30 4.66
C GLY A 129 -28.17 -24.29 6.18
N GLU A 130 -28.38 -25.47 6.77
CA GLU A 130 -28.28 -25.65 8.22
C GLU A 130 -26.81 -25.60 8.65
N CYS A 131 -26.49 -24.73 9.59
CA CYS A 131 -25.16 -24.56 10.16
C CYS A 131 -25.23 -24.52 11.69
N GLU A 132 -24.15 -24.93 12.33
CA GLU A 132 -24.02 -24.83 13.78
C GLU A 132 -23.86 -23.33 14.18
N SER A 133 -24.73 -22.88 15.10
CA SER A 133 -24.68 -21.49 15.59
C SER A 133 -24.41 -21.48 17.09
N VAL A 134 -23.41 -20.65 17.48
CA VAL A 134 -22.98 -20.51 18.87
C VAL A 134 -23.07 -19.05 19.28
N SER A 135 -23.75 -18.79 20.40
CA SER A 135 -23.83 -17.46 20.99
C SER A 135 -22.74 -17.28 22.04
N SER A 136 -22.00 -16.16 21.97
CA SER A 136 -21.01 -15.76 22.95
C SER A 136 -21.25 -14.31 23.37
N GLY A 137 -21.88 -14.12 24.52
CA GLY A 137 -22.32 -12.81 24.98
C GLY A 137 -23.39 -12.23 24.06
N ARG A 138 -23.07 -11.10 23.41
CA ARG A 138 -23.94 -10.42 22.44
C ARG A 138 -23.67 -10.83 20.98
N ASP A 139 -22.63 -11.62 20.76
CA ASP A 139 -22.20 -12.04 19.44
C ASP A 139 -22.73 -13.43 19.11
N VAL A 140 -23.12 -13.64 17.86
CA VAL A 140 -23.52 -14.93 17.31
C VAL A 140 -22.51 -15.33 16.25
N PHE A 141 -22.05 -16.57 16.31
CA PHE A 141 -21.11 -17.15 15.36
C PHE A 141 -21.74 -18.34 14.67
N HIS A 142 -21.54 -18.44 13.37
CA HIS A 142 -21.99 -19.54 12.53
C HIS A 142 -20.80 -20.32 12.01
N TRP A 143 -20.84 -21.63 12.13
CA TRP A 143 -19.83 -22.53 11.57
C TRP A 143 -20.32 -23.08 10.23
N VAL A 144 -19.67 -22.68 9.16
CA VAL A 144 -20.04 -23.00 7.78
C VAL A 144 -18.91 -23.78 7.11
N ASP A 145 -19.24 -24.79 6.29
CA ASP A 145 -18.26 -25.52 5.48
C ASP A 145 -17.56 -24.55 4.53
N GLU A 146 -16.21 -24.54 4.53
CA GLU A 146 -15.44 -23.63 3.70
C GLU A 146 -15.59 -23.87 2.20
N ASN A 147 -16.01 -25.08 1.79
CA ASN A 147 -16.27 -25.38 0.39
C ASN A 147 -17.49 -24.63 -0.16
N LEU A 148 -18.42 -24.22 0.69
CA LEU A 148 -19.58 -23.42 0.30
C LEU A 148 -19.21 -21.94 0.02
N LEU A 149 -18.10 -21.50 0.58
CA LEU A 149 -17.60 -20.13 0.47
C LEU A 149 -16.12 -20.10 0.01
N PRO A 150 -15.85 -20.50 -1.25
CA PRO A 150 -14.49 -20.64 -1.75
C PRO A 150 -13.76 -19.29 -1.78
N ASN A 151 -12.43 -19.34 -1.60
CA ASN A 151 -11.54 -18.17 -1.60
C ASN A 151 -11.85 -17.13 -0.52
N THR A 152 -12.52 -17.54 0.56
CA THR A 152 -12.80 -16.65 1.69
C THR A 152 -11.62 -16.60 2.66
N HIS A 153 -11.35 -15.42 3.20
CA HIS A 153 -10.23 -15.16 4.11
C HIS A 153 -10.71 -14.68 5.48
N VAL A 154 -9.90 -14.93 6.51
CA VAL A 154 -10.14 -14.38 7.85
C VAL A 154 -10.19 -12.85 7.77
N ASN A 155 -11.09 -12.24 8.53
CA ASN A 155 -11.45 -10.82 8.53
C ASN A 155 -12.17 -10.32 7.27
N GLN A 156 -12.45 -11.17 6.30
CA GLN A 156 -13.28 -10.82 5.15
C GLN A 156 -14.74 -10.70 5.54
N TYR A 157 -15.39 -9.64 5.03
CA TYR A 157 -16.84 -9.47 5.19
C TYR A 157 -17.60 -10.28 4.15
N LEU A 158 -18.72 -10.82 4.57
CA LEU A 158 -19.66 -11.54 3.73
C LEU A 158 -20.99 -10.80 3.80
N ILE A 159 -21.50 -10.39 2.65
CA ILE A 159 -22.79 -9.73 2.50
C ILE A 159 -23.60 -10.47 1.44
N ASP A 160 -24.90 -10.56 1.61
CA ASP A 160 -25.76 -11.06 0.55
C ASP A 160 -26.38 -9.91 -0.27
N ASP A 161 -26.82 -10.20 -1.47
CA ASP A 161 -27.40 -9.20 -2.37
C ASP A 161 -28.88 -8.89 -2.05
N SER A 162 -29.46 -9.60 -1.07
CA SER A 162 -30.80 -9.34 -0.53
C SER A 162 -30.82 -8.34 0.63
N ASP A 163 -29.64 -7.81 1.02
CA ASP A 163 -29.45 -6.87 2.14
C ASP A 163 -29.93 -7.42 3.51
N ASN A 164 -29.98 -8.75 3.66
CA ASN A 164 -30.46 -9.39 4.88
C ASN A 164 -29.34 -9.90 5.78
N PHE A 165 -28.22 -10.30 5.19
CA PHE A 165 -27.09 -10.85 5.92
C PHE A 165 -25.84 -9.98 5.78
N ALA A 166 -25.19 -9.75 6.90
CA ALA A 166 -23.84 -9.20 6.97
C ALA A 166 -23.06 -9.91 8.07
N GLY A 167 -21.96 -10.54 7.71
CA GLY A 167 -21.07 -11.22 8.64
C GLY A 167 -19.61 -10.91 8.37
N ARG A 168 -18.75 -11.28 9.30
CA ARG A 168 -17.30 -11.25 9.14
C ARG A 168 -16.69 -12.57 9.51
N VAL A 169 -15.79 -13.09 8.70
CA VAL A 169 -15.07 -14.33 9.00
C VAL A 169 -14.13 -14.07 10.17
N HIS A 170 -14.41 -14.70 11.29
CA HIS A 170 -13.66 -14.55 12.53
C HIS A 170 -12.49 -15.53 12.62
N GLY A 171 -12.66 -16.74 12.08
CA GLY A 171 -11.64 -17.77 12.15
C GLY A 171 -11.90 -18.91 11.16
N ARG A 172 -10.98 -19.89 11.18
CA ARG A 172 -11.06 -21.11 10.39
C ARG A 172 -10.57 -22.27 11.24
N ASP A 173 -11.30 -23.35 11.26
CA ASP A 173 -10.91 -24.58 11.94
C ASP A 173 -11.53 -25.80 11.27
N GLY A 174 -10.73 -26.86 11.07
CA GLY A 174 -11.19 -28.16 10.59
C GLY A 174 -11.97 -28.14 9.27
N GLY A 175 -11.62 -27.25 8.32
CA GLY A 175 -12.35 -27.10 7.05
C GLY A 175 -13.65 -26.31 7.17
N ARG A 176 -13.89 -25.65 8.31
CA ARG A 176 -15.04 -24.78 8.56
C ARG A 176 -14.60 -23.34 8.81
N LEU A 177 -15.40 -22.40 8.36
CA LEU A 177 -15.28 -20.98 8.64
C LEU A 177 -16.17 -20.63 9.83
N GLN A 178 -15.60 -19.90 10.79
CA GLN A 178 -16.37 -19.26 11.85
C GLN A 178 -16.75 -17.85 11.40
N ILE A 179 -18.03 -17.59 11.21
CA ILE A 179 -18.55 -16.31 10.73
C ILE A 179 -19.26 -15.61 11.89
N LYS A 180 -18.79 -14.44 12.25
CA LYS A 180 -19.49 -13.57 13.20
C LYS A 180 -20.65 -12.88 12.50
N ASP A 181 -21.86 -13.10 12.98
CA ASP A 181 -23.04 -12.38 12.49
C ASP A 181 -23.01 -10.92 12.99
N LEU A 182 -22.90 -10.01 12.07
CA LEU A 182 -22.92 -8.57 12.37
C LEU A 182 -24.35 -8.00 12.28
N GLY A 183 -25.23 -8.64 11.50
CA GLY A 183 -26.55 -8.15 11.14
C GLY A 183 -26.49 -6.90 10.27
N TRP A 184 -27.21 -6.88 9.17
CA TRP A 184 -27.18 -5.77 8.21
C TRP A 184 -27.50 -4.42 8.85
N GLU A 185 -28.64 -4.33 9.55
CA GLU A 185 -29.07 -3.08 10.20
C GLU A 185 -28.10 -2.63 11.32
N ARG A 186 -27.60 -3.58 12.11
CA ARG A 186 -26.62 -3.27 13.17
C ARG A 186 -25.32 -2.73 12.58
N LEU A 187 -24.89 -3.29 11.47
CA LEU A 187 -23.67 -2.84 10.78
C LEU A 187 -23.88 -1.44 10.18
N MET A 188 -25.01 -1.22 9.51
CA MET A 188 -25.38 0.10 8.99
C MET A 188 -25.60 1.17 10.07
N GLY A 189 -26.01 0.75 11.26
CA GLY A 189 -26.19 1.63 12.42
C GLY A 189 -24.89 1.99 13.16
N ARG A 190 -23.74 1.45 12.74
CA ARG A 190 -22.47 1.84 13.36
C ARG A 190 -22.14 3.29 13.08
N HIS A 191 -21.56 3.94 14.07
CA HIS A 191 -21.12 5.33 13.96
C HIS A 191 -19.81 5.54 14.74
N ALA A 192 -19.06 6.56 14.39
CA ALA A 192 -17.89 7.00 15.12
C ALA A 192 -17.81 8.52 15.06
N TRP A 193 -17.57 9.16 16.19
CA TRP A 193 -17.40 10.63 16.29
C TRP A 193 -18.47 11.41 15.51
N GLY A 194 -19.73 11.00 15.59
CA GLY A 194 -20.86 11.61 14.88
C GLY A 194 -20.92 11.33 13.38
N VAL A 195 -20.00 10.54 12.83
CA VAL A 195 -20.01 10.12 11.41
C VAL A 195 -20.76 8.80 11.26
N ASN A 196 -21.80 8.79 10.41
CA ASN A 196 -22.57 7.62 10.06
C ASN A 196 -22.19 7.11 8.65
N PRO A 197 -22.14 5.79 8.42
CA PRO A 197 -21.93 5.25 7.09
C PRO A 197 -23.14 5.55 6.18
N LYS A 198 -22.86 5.83 4.91
CA LYS A 198 -23.89 6.08 3.89
C LYS A 198 -24.23 4.83 3.07
N ASN A 199 -23.41 3.81 3.17
CA ASN A 199 -23.59 2.53 2.48
C ASN A 199 -22.88 1.41 3.24
N ILE A 200 -23.14 0.17 2.84
CA ILE A 200 -22.62 -1.02 3.50
C ILE A 200 -21.07 -1.08 3.46
N TYR A 201 -20.42 -0.57 2.40
CA TYR A 201 -18.96 -0.57 2.29
C TYR A 201 -18.31 0.37 3.32
N GLN A 202 -18.91 1.54 3.56
CA GLN A 202 -18.49 2.44 4.62
C GLN A 202 -18.78 1.87 6.01
N ALA A 203 -19.86 1.13 6.17
CA ALA A 203 -20.21 0.46 7.42
C ALA A 203 -19.18 -0.65 7.76
N MET A 204 -18.81 -1.49 6.79
CA MET A 204 -17.75 -2.48 6.95
C MET A 204 -16.40 -1.85 7.27
N ALA A 205 -16.04 -0.76 6.57
CA ALA A 205 -14.81 -0.02 6.84
C ALA A 205 -14.79 0.53 8.28
N LEU A 206 -15.90 1.10 8.74
CA LEU A 206 -16.02 1.65 10.08
C LEU A 206 -15.99 0.54 11.15
N ASP A 207 -16.64 -0.60 10.90
CA ASP A 207 -16.57 -1.78 11.77
C ASP A 207 -15.13 -2.27 11.94
N ALA A 208 -14.39 -2.41 10.84
CA ALA A 208 -12.99 -2.81 10.87
C ALA A 208 -12.10 -1.80 11.60
N LEU A 209 -12.28 -0.50 11.33
CA LEU A 209 -11.48 0.56 11.96
C LEU A 209 -11.72 0.67 13.47
N LEU A 210 -12.93 0.35 13.94
CA LEU A 210 -13.31 0.41 15.35
C LEU A 210 -12.96 -0.87 16.13
N ASP A 211 -12.47 -1.89 15.47
CA ASP A 211 -12.05 -3.15 16.09
C ASP A 211 -10.58 -3.09 16.52
N PRO A 212 -10.27 -2.97 17.81
CA PRO A 212 -8.90 -2.86 18.30
C PRO A 212 -8.10 -4.14 18.17
N THR A 213 -8.71 -5.24 17.78
CA THR A 213 -8.03 -6.52 17.55
C THR A 213 -7.41 -6.61 16.15
N LEU A 214 -7.73 -5.68 15.26
CA LEU A 214 -7.16 -5.58 13.92
C LEU A 214 -5.94 -4.65 13.91
N ASP A 215 -4.75 -5.20 13.73
CA ASP A 215 -3.49 -4.44 13.74
C ASP A 215 -3.35 -3.51 12.52
N LEU A 216 -3.96 -3.86 11.40
CA LEU A 216 -3.86 -3.08 10.15
C LEU A 216 -5.16 -3.13 9.37
N VAL A 217 -5.68 -1.97 9.01
CA VAL A 217 -6.84 -1.80 8.11
C VAL A 217 -6.44 -0.96 6.91
N ILE A 218 -6.63 -1.50 5.70
CA ILE A 218 -6.31 -0.83 4.44
C ILE A 218 -7.62 -0.43 3.74
N LEU A 219 -7.86 0.88 3.62
CA LEU A 219 -9.02 1.41 2.91
C LEU A 219 -8.69 1.71 1.45
N THR A 220 -9.33 1.01 0.53
CA THR A 220 -9.21 1.24 -0.91
C THR A 220 -10.51 1.79 -1.48
N GLY A 221 -10.41 2.49 -2.60
CA GLY A 221 -11.59 3.02 -3.30
C GLY A 221 -11.32 4.38 -3.97
N PRO A 222 -12.28 4.89 -4.78
CA PRO A 222 -12.13 6.12 -5.53
C PRO A 222 -11.96 7.35 -4.63
N ALA A 223 -11.47 8.45 -5.19
CA ALA A 223 -11.44 9.74 -4.51
C ALA A 223 -12.87 10.16 -4.11
N GLY A 224 -13.00 10.81 -2.95
CA GLY A 224 -14.31 11.25 -2.44
C GLY A 224 -15.18 10.16 -1.80
N SER A 225 -14.72 8.91 -1.70
CA SER A 225 -15.48 7.81 -1.07
C SER A 225 -15.51 7.84 0.48
N GLY A 226 -14.95 8.87 1.11
CA GLY A 226 -15.01 9.06 2.56
C GLY A 226 -13.92 8.35 3.38
N LYS A 227 -12.92 7.71 2.75
CA LYS A 227 -11.87 6.94 3.44
C LYS A 227 -11.19 7.70 4.58
N THR A 228 -10.67 8.87 4.29
CA THR A 228 -9.98 9.72 5.28
C THR A 228 -10.91 10.17 6.39
N LEU A 229 -12.18 10.51 6.05
CA LEU A 229 -13.17 10.90 7.03
C LEU A 229 -13.48 9.76 8.01
N LEU A 230 -13.70 8.54 7.50
CA LEU A 230 -13.98 7.37 8.33
C LEU A 230 -12.76 7.01 9.22
N ALA A 231 -11.55 7.03 8.65
CA ALA A 231 -10.33 6.77 9.41
C ALA A 231 -10.12 7.78 10.54
N MET A 232 -10.33 9.07 10.26
CA MET A 232 -10.21 10.13 11.28
C MET A 232 -11.28 10.01 12.35
N ALA A 233 -12.55 9.77 11.96
CA ALA A 233 -13.65 9.58 12.90
C ALA A 233 -13.42 8.39 13.83
N ALA A 234 -12.99 7.26 13.29
CA ALA A 234 -12.64 6.07 14.08
C ALA A 234 -11.45 6.34 15.02
N ALA A 235 -10.41 7.04 14.55
CA ALA A 235 -9.26 7.37 15.38
C ALA A 235 -9.65 8.29 16.56
N LEU A 236 -10.48 9.33 16.32
CA LEU A 236 -10.99 10.20 17.37
C LEU A 236 -11.88 9.44 18.36
N GLU A 237 -12.73 8.56 17.88
CA GLU A 237 -13.57 7.69 18.71
C GLU A 237 -12.72 6.79 19.62
N LEU A 238 -11.70 6.11 19.06
CA LEU A 238 -10.87 5.18 19.81
C LEU A 238 -9.93 5.86 20.80
N VAL A 239 -9.45 7.08 20.51
CA VAL A 239 -8.53 7.82 21.38
C VAL A 239 -9.30 8.65 22.41
N ILE A 240 -10.29 9.44 21.98
CA ILE A 240 -10.93 10.45 22.85
C ILE A 240 -12.12 9.86 23.61
N GLU A 241 -13.04 9.19 22.89
CA GLU A 241 -14.27 8.69 23.52
C GLU A 241 -14.07 7.39 24.27
N ARG A 242 -13.34 6.43 23.66
CA ARG A 242 -13.14 5.11 24.27
C ARG A 242 -11.85 4.98 25.05
N GLY A 243 -10.87 5.86 24.86
CA GLY A 243 -9.59 5.80 25.56
C GLY A 243 -8.81 4.50 25.34
N ILE A 244 -9.01 3.82 24.20
CA ILE A 244 -8.34 2.54 23.90
C ILE A 244 -6.89 2.79 23.50
N PHE A 245 -6.62 3.88 22.79
CA PHE A 245 -5.29 4.30 22.37
C PHE A 245 -4.94 5.66 22.96
N GLU A 246 -3.65 5.93 23.17
CA GLU A 246 -3.18 7.17 23.80
C GLU A 246 -3.15 8.35 22.84
N ARG A 247 -2.91 8.12 21.55
CA ARG A 247 -2.72 9.19 20.55
C ARG A 247 -2.93 8.71 19.12
N ILE A 248 -3.22 9.68 18.25
CA ILE A 248 -3.18 9.55 16.79
C ILE A 248 -1.79 9.99 16.32
N ILE A 249 -1.17 9.26 15.41
CA ILE A 249 0.16 9.54 14.85
C ILE A 249 0.04 9.85 13.37
#